data_f44c39a8b83878ef95087c886f7b503b
#
_entry.id   f44c39a8b83878ef95087c886f7b503b
#
_cell.length_a   1.000
_cell.length_b   1.000
_cell.length_c   1.000
_cell.angle_alpha   90.00
_cell.angle_beta   90.00
_cell.angle_gamma   90.00
#
_symmetry.space_group_name_H-M   'P 1'
#
loop_
_entity.id
_entity.type
_entity.pdbx_description
1 polymer ?
#
loop_
_entity_poly.entity_id
_entity_poly.type
_entity_poly.pdbx_seq_one_letter_code
_entity_poly.pdbx_strand_id
1 'polypeptide(L)' 'MNEQEKLIALRKETGMNRREFAEYFGIPYRTIQDWELGNRKMPDYLLRLMAYKYRIESLQLDKGDKTDTE' A
#
# COMPACT_ATOMS: atom_id res chain seq x y z
N MET A 1 11.03 8.32 -11.18
CA MET A 1 10.59 7.01 -10.70
C MET A 1 9.34 6.60 -11.43
N ASN A 2 9.26 5.34 -11.81
CA ASN A 2 8.06 4.85 -12.46
C ASN A 2 7.16 4.21 -11.41
N GLU A 3 5.99 3.75 -11.83
CA GLU A 3 5.02 3.20 -10.90
C GLU A 3 5.54 1.97 -10.18
N GLN A 4 6.33 1.17 -10.88
CA GLN A 4 6.90 -0.03 -10.29
C GLN A 4 7.76 0.33 -9.09
N GLU A 5 8.64 1.31 -9.27
CA GLU A 5 9.52 1.73 -8.21
C GLU A 5 8.78 2.40 -7.07
N LYS A 6 7.75 3.17 -7.42
CA LYS A 6 6.97 3.85 -6.40
C LYS A 6 6.21 2.85 -5.55
N LEU A 7 5.71 1.78 -6.17
CA LEU A 7 5.00 0.77 -5.43
C LEU A 7 5.91 0.06 -4.43
N ILE A 8 7.11 -0.28 -4.88
CA ILE A 8 8.08 -0.93 -4.01
C ILE A 8 8.44 0.00 -2.84
N ALA A 9 8.62 1.28 -3.15
CA ALA A 9 8.95 2.24 -2.12
C ALA A 9 7.83 2.36 -1.10
N LEU A 10 6.58 2.37 -1.58
CA LEU A 10 5.45 2.45 -0.68
C LEU A 10 5.40 1.22 0.23
N ARG A 11 5.59 0.04 -0.34
CA ARG A 11 5.56 -1.16 0.46
C ARG A 11 6.64 -1.13 1.54
N LYS A 12 7.83 -0.66 1.18
CA LYS A 12 8.91 -0.57 2.16
C LYS A 12 8.58 0.43 3.25
N GLU A 13 7.89 1.49 2.89
CA GLU A 13 7.49 2.49 3.85
C GLU A 13 6.55 1.87 4.90
N THR A 14 5.70 0.93 4.47
CA THR A 14 4.75 0.31 5.39
C THR A 14 5.40 -0.73 6.27
N GLY A 15 6.55 -1.24 5.87
CA GLY A 15 7.19 -2.32 6.63
C GLY A 15 6.56 -3.67 6.39
N MET A 16 5.59 -3.76 5.49
CA MET A 16 4.93 -5.03 5.23
C MET A 16 5.65 -5.80 4.14
N ASN A 17 5.57 -7.13 4.22
CA ASN A 17 6.09 -7.91 3.12
C ASN A 17 5.00 -7.93 2.04
N ARG A 18 5.29 -8.59 0.91
CA ARG A 18 4.39 -8.52 -0.24
C ARG A 18 3.03 -9.13 0.07
N ARG A 19 3.02 -10.22 0.82
CA ARG A 19 1.76 -10.89 1.16
C ARG A 19 0.91 -10.01 2.08
N GLU A 20 1.53 -9.44 3.09
CA GLU A 20 0.81 -8.57 4.01
C GLU A 20 0.30 -7.33 3.30
N PHE A 21 1.10 -6.79 2.42
CA PHE A 21 0.73 -5.61 1.67
C PHE A 21 -0.49 -5.90 0.78
N ALA A 22 -0.47 -7.06 0.13
CA ALA A 22 -1.59 -7.45 -0.72
C ALA A 22 -2.85 -7.61 0.09
N GLU A 23 -2.75 -8.22 1.26
CA GLU A 23 -3.92 -8.41 2.10
C GLU A 23 -4.45 -7.08 2.61
N TYR A 24 -3.56 -6.20 2.97
CA TYR A 24 -3.96 -4.90 3.50
C TYR A 24 -4.81 -4.13 2.47
N PHE A 25 -4.41 -4.18 1.22
CA PHE A 25 -5.13 -3.44 0.19
C PHE A 25 -6.20 -4.27 -0.52
N GLY A 26 -6.33 -5.55 -0.16
CA GLY A 26 -7.33 -6.40 -0.79
C GLY A 26 -7.03 -6.70 -2.23
N ILE A 27 -5.76 -6.79 -2.58
CA ILE A 27 -5.32 -7.05 -3.95
C ILE A 27 -4.66 -8.42 -3.98
N PRO A 28 -4.92 -9.23 -5.00
CA PRO A 28 -4.29 -10.56 -5.07
C PRO A 28 -2.77 -10.46 -5.00
N TYR A 29 -2.16 -11.35 -4.27
CA TYR A 29 -0.72 -11.36 -4.11
C TYR A 29 0.00 -11.38 -5.47
N ARG A 30 -0.49 -12.20 -6.39
CA ARG A 30 0.14 -12.30 -7.68
C ARG A 30 0.11 -10.97 -8.43
N THR A 31 -0.95 -10.20 -8.25
CA THR A 31 -1.03 -8.91 -8.92
C THR A 31 0.03 -7.96 -8.38
N ILE A 32 0.19 -7.93 -7.06
CA ILE A 32 1.24 -7.09 -6.46
C ILE A 32 2.60 -7.54 -6.99
N GLN A 33 2.82 -8.84 -7.03
CA GLN A 33 4.08 -9.38 -7.49
C GLN A 33 4.35 -8.99 -8.95
N ASP A 34 3.33 -9.10 -9.80
CA ASP A 34 3.49 -8.75 -11.21
C ASP A 34 3.81 -7.27 -11.38
N TRP A 35 3.20 -6.43 -10.58
CA TRP A 35 3.47 -5.01 -10.66
C TRP A 35 4.90 -4.70 -10.21
N GLU A 36 5.34 -5.33 -9.14
CA GLU A 36 6.69 -5.07 -8.64
C GLU A 36 7.78 -5.64 -9.53
N LEU A 37 7.46 -6.72 -10.23
CA LEU A 37 8.43 -7.32 -11.14
C LEU A 37 8.40 -6.69 -12.52
N GLY A 38 7.42 -5.84 -12.77
CA GLY A 38 7.33 -5.20 -14.07
C GLY A 38 6.62 -6.03 -15.11
N ASN A 39 5.98 -7.13 -14.73
CA ASN A 39 5.26 -7.99 -15.65
C ASN A 39 3.93 -7.39 -16.06
N ARG A 40 3.41 -6.48 -15.25
CA ARG A 40 2.16 -5.79 -15.52
C ARG A 40 2.33 -4.34 -15.17
N LYS A 41 1.64 -3.50 -15.91
CA LYS A 41 1.71 -2.08 -15.64
C LYS A 41 0.62 -1.70 -14.65
N MET A 42 1.01 -1.02 -13.61
CA MET A 42 0.09 -0.59 -12.57
C MET A 42 -0.52 0.76 -12.93
N PRO A 43 -1.84 0.92 -12.75
CA PRO A 43 -2.44 2.25 -13.00
C PRO A 43 -1.89 3.27 -12.01
N ASP A 44 -1.55 4.42 -12.54
CA ASP A 44 -0.96 5.47 -11.74
C ASP A 44 -1.90 5.94 -10.63
N TYR A 45 -3.18 6.13 -10.97
CA TYR A 45 -4.11 6.63 -9.98
C TYR A 45 -4.28 5.64 -8.82
N LEU A 46 -4.16 4.35 -9.09
CA LEU A 46 -4.33 3.35 -8.07
C LEU A 46 -3.21 3.45 -7.04
N LEU A 47 -2.00 3.69 -7.53
CA LEU A 47 -0.87 3.83 -6.63
C LEU A 47 -1.09 5.01 -5.69
N ARG A 48 -1.59 6.12 -6.22
CA ARG A 48 -1.84 7.27 -5.39
C ARG A 48 -2.93 7.00 -4.35
N LEU A 49 -3.96 6.27 -4.74
CA LEU A 49 -5.02 5.93 -3.81
C LEU A 49 -4.51 5.02 -2.71
N MET A 50 -3.64 4.08 -3.05
CA MET A 50 -3.08 3.18 -2.07
C MET A 50 -2.22 3.93 -1.07
N ALA A 51 -1.39 4.83 -1.56
CA ALA A 51 -0.54 5.62 -0.67
C ALA A 51 -1.40 6.49 0.24
N TYR A 52 -2.43 7.06 -0.30
CA TYR A 52 -3.31 7.91 0.47
C TYR A 52 -4.01 7.11 1.56
N LYS A 53 -4.54 5.95 1.20
CA LYS A 53 -5.20 5.09 2.16
C LYS A 53 -4.27 4.72 3.31
N TYR A 54 -3.07 4.31 2.99
CA TYR A 54 -2.12 3.91 4.01
C TYR A 54 -1.80 5.07 4.94
N ARG A 55 -1.56 6.26 4.38
CA ARG A 55 -1.18 7.39 5.20
C ARG A 55 -2.31 7.87 6.07
N ILE A 56 -3.53 7.86 5.53
CA ILE A 56 -4.69 8.25 6.31
C ILE A 56 -4.93 7.27 7.43
N GLU A 57 -4.85 5.98 7.15
CA GLU A 57 -5.09 4.99 8.17
C GLU A 57 -4.00 4.98 9.22
N SER A 58 -2.78 5.27 8.83
CA SER A 58 -1.71 5.38 9.81
C SER A 58 -1.95 6.51 10.77
N LEU A 59 -2.41 7.64 10.24
CA LEU A 59 -2.73 8.75 11.11
C LEU A 59 -3.89 8.42 12.02
N GLN A 60 -4.87 7.73 11.49
CA GLN A 60 -6.02 7.38 12.29
C GLN A 60 -5.67 6.39 13.38
N LEU A 61 -4.72 5.52 13.12
CA LEU A 61 -4.30 4.60 14.15
C LEU A 61 -3.67 5.33 15.30
N ASP A 62 -2.88 6.32 15.01
CA ASP A 62 -2.30 7.12 16.07
C ASP A 62 -3.36 7.80 16.86
N LYS A 63 -4.38 8.31 16.20
CA LYS A 63 -5.43 8.96 16.90
C LYS A 63 -6.41 7.97 17.41
N GLY A 64 -6.52 6.86 16.73
CA GLY A 64 -7.46 5.84 17.10
C GLY A 64 -7.32 5.44 18.51
N ASP A 65 -6.14 5.47 18.99
CA ASP A 65 -5.93 5.12 20.36
C ASP A 65 -6.75 5.97 21.24
N LYS A 66 -6.85 7.21 20.94
CA LYS A 66 -7.60 8.07 21.75
C LYS A 66 -9.03 7.97 21.48
N THR A 67 -9.36 7.88 20.23
CA THR A 67 -10.75 7.87 19.95
C THR A 67 -11.39 6.64 20.42
N ASP A 68 -10.66 5.63 20.60
CA ASP A 68 -11.25 4.45 21.12
C ASP A 68 -12.05 4.72 22.26
N THR A 69 -11.64 5.71 22.94
CA THR A 69 -12.32 6.00 24.10
C THR A 69 -13.71 6.37 23.85
N GLU A 70 -14.05 6.77 22.72
CA GLU A 70 -15.36 7.12 22.57
C GLU A 70 -16.19 6.11 22.13
#